data_c82730a5d8150694f869424b9342048a
#
_entry.id   c82730a5d8150694f869424b9342048a
#
_cell.length_a   1.000
_cell.length_b   1.000
_cell.length_c   1.000
_cell.angle_alpha   90.00
_cell.angle_beta   90.00
_cell.angle_gamma   90.00
#
_symmetry.space_group_name_H-M   'P 1'
#
loop_
_entity.id
_entity.type
_entity.pdbx_description
1 polymer ?
#
loop_
_entity_poly.entity_id
_entity_poly.type
_entity_poly.pdbx_seq_one_letter_code
_entity_poly.pdbx_strand_id
1 'polypeptide(L)'
;YKRQVEAGLEPKRLETGFYSSVDREAFYRAGHEPVHTIDYFLKGLRHSVWFSQAIAKSVENGHRTFLELSPNPAVLISVAAVTFSAGLHDAELIETLRRKEDESFGVINALMKLYVHGHSVDVGSLFGVGDYADIPRTRFDRKPFWLSAQISGGGSAGRIPGSHVA
;
A
#
# COMPACT_ATOMS: atom_id res chain seq x y z
N TYR A 1 34.17 15.52 -7.75
CA TYR A 1 32.79 15.13 -7.40
C TYR A 1 31.77 15.93 -8.20
N LYS A 2 31.86 17.29 -8.22
CA LYS A 2 30.94 18.15 -8.99
C LYS A 2 30.92 17.78 -10.48
N ARG A 3 32.09 17.62 -11.14
CA ARG A 3 32.20 17.24 -12.55
C ARG A 3 31.67 15.84 -12.87
N GLN A 4 31.70 14.89 -11.92
CA GLN A 4 31.18 13.54 -12.13
C GLN A 4 29.65 13.52 -12.09
N VAL A 5 29.03 14.36 -11.28
CA VAL A 5 27.58 14.51 -11.20
C VAL A 5 27.03 15.29 -12.40
N GLU A 6 27.79 16.28 -12.89
CA GLU A 6 27.42 17.09 -14.07
C GLU A 6 27.30 16.27 -15.36
N ALA A 7 28.13 15.24 -15.54
CA ALA A 7 28.27 14.53 -16.81
C ALA A 7 27.07 13.64 -17.22
N GLY A 8 26.06 13.48 -16.36
CA GLY A 8 24.91 12.61 -16.67
C GLY A 8 23.58 13.07 -16.06
N LEU A 9 23.56 14.26 -15.44
CA LEU A 9 22.34 14.73 -14.79
C LEU A 9 21.55 15.63 -15.76
N GLU A 10 20.43 15.11 -16.23
CA GLU A 10 19.44 15.87 -16.99
C GLU A 10 18.19 16.09 -16.12
N PRO A 11 18.12 17.22 -15.39
CA PRO A 11 16.97 17.50 -14.53
C PRO A 11 15.70 17.64 -15.37
N LYS A 12 14.66 16.87 -15.02
CA LYS A 12 13.36 16.89 -15.66
C LYS A 12 12.30 17.49 -14.76
N ARG A 13 11.21 17.96 -15.35
CA ARG A 13 10.02 18.36 -14.59
C ARG A 13 9.52 17.20 -13.73
N LEU A 14 8.98 17.51 -12.57
CA LEU A 14 8.42 16.49 -11.68
C LEU A 14 7.15 15.90 -12.28
N GLU A 15 7.08 14.58 -12.40
CA GLU A 15 5.87 13.85 -12.81
C GLU A 15 4.93 13.63 -11.63
N THR A 16 5.48 13.58 -10.41
CA THR A 16 4.74 13.38 -9.16
C THR A 16 5.08 14.45 -8.15
N GLY A 17 4.29 14.56 -7.09
CA GLY A 17 4.61 15.44 -5.96
C GLY A 17 5.89 14.98 -5.25
N PHE A 18 6.69 15.92 -4.80
CA PHE A 18 7.98 15.66 -4.16
C PHE A 18 8.13 16.45 -2.85
N TYR A 19 8.35 15.73 -1.75
CA TYR A 19 8.67 16.30 -0.44
C TYR A 19 10.18 16.28 -0.24
N SER A 20 10.78 17.45 -0.09
CA SER A 20 12.24 17.59 0.02
C SER A 20 12.72 17.41 1.44
N SER A 21 13.76 16.59 1.62
CA SER A 21 14.55 16.55 2.86
C SER A 21 15.75 17.50 2.83
N VAL A 22 16.03 18.14 1.70
CA VAL A 22 17.10 19.12 1.51
C VAL A 22 16.61 20.53 1.81
N ASP A 23 15.39 20.85 1.38
CA ASP A 23 14.73 22.11 1.63
C ASP A 23 13.69 21.96 2.73
N ARG A 24 13.79 22.81 3.75
CA ARG A 24 12.92 22.73 4.92
C ARG A 24 11.47 22.97 4.52
N GLU A 25 10.58 22.03 4.89
CA GLU A 25 9.13 22.11 4.68
C GLU A 25 8.71 22.28 3.19
N ALA A 26 9.62 21.95 2.26
CA ALA A 26 9.36 22.12 0.84
C ALA A 26 8.55 20.95 0.27
N PHE A 27 7.43 21.29 -0.37
CA PHE A 27 6.65 20.40 -1.20
C PHE A 27 6.54 20.98 -2.61
N TYR A 28 7.03 20.24 -3.57
CA TYR A 28 6.97 20.58 -4.98
C TYR A 28 5.88 19.73 -5.65
N ARG A 29 4.93 20.36 -6.32
CA ARG A 29 3.83 19.68 -6.99
C ARG A 29 4.29 19.01 -8.30
N ALA A 30 3.53 18.02 -8.77
CA ALA A 30 3.68 17.51 -10.13
C ALA A 30 3.62 18.66 -11.15
N GLY A 31 4.43 18.58 -12.20
CA GLY A 31 4.59 19.64 -13.21
C GLY A 31 5.52 20.78 -12.81
N HIS A 32 6.08 20.77 -11.59
CA HIS A 32 7.08 21.76 -11.17
C HIS A 32 8.34 21.67 -12.02
N GLU A 33 9.01 22.82 -12.20
CA GLU A 33 10.33 22.88 -12.84
C GLU A 33 11.32 21.93 -12.17
N PRO A 34 12.39 21.50 -12.85
CA PRO A 34 13.34 20.56 -12.32
C PRO A 34 13.92 21.01 -10.97
N VAL A 35 13.73 20.19 -9.93
CA VAL A 35 14.28 20.40 -8.58
C VAL A 35 15.63 19.72 -8.42
N HIS A 36 15.79 18.52 -8.99
CA HIS A 36 16.97 17.67 -8.83
C HIS A 36 18.16 18.17 -9.65
N THR A 37 18.57 19.41 -9.39
CA THR A 37 19.73 20.04 -10.00
C THR A 37 21.02 19.69 -9.23
N ILE A 38 22.16 19.99 -9.82
CA ILE A 38 23.47 19.82 -9.16
C ILE A 38 23.52 20.59 -7.84
N ASP A 39 23.02 21.82 -7.85
CA ASP A 39 23.02 22.67 -6.64
C ASP A 39 22.13 22.09 -5.55
N TYR A 40 20.99 21.46 -5.89
CA TYR A 40 20.17 20.73 -4.95
C TYR A 40 20.94 19.58 -4.28
N PHE A 41 21.64 18.75 -5.04
CA PHE A 41 22.44 17.67 -4.50
C PHE A 41 23.63 18.16 -3.67
N LEU A 42 24.31 19.22 -4.10
CA LEU A 42 25.40 19.83 -3.34
C LEU A 42 24.90 20.42 -2.01
N LYS A 43 23.71 21.02 -2.02
CA LYS A 43 23.06 21.51 -0.81
C LYS A 43 22.75 20.36 0.14
N GLY A 44 22.22 19.24 -0.36
CA GLY A 44 21.94 18.04 0.44
C GLY A 44 23.17 17.42 1.10
N LEU A 45 24.35 17.56 0.49
CA LEU A 45 25.61 17.09 1.07
C LEU A 45 26.16 17.98 2.20
N ARG A 46 25.77 19.24 2.28
CA ARG A 46 26.38 20.24 3.15
C ARG A 46 25.46 20.78 4.25
N HIS A 47 24.16 20.66 4.06
CA HIS A 47 23.16 21.22 4.97
C HIS A 47 22.47 20.13 5.80
N SER A 48 21.71 20.57 6.78
CA SER A 48 20.89 19.69 7.61
C SER A 48 19.86 18.93 6.76
N VAL A 49 19.59 17.69 7.15
CA VAL A 49 18.56 16.87 6.52
C VAL A 49 17.21 17.11 7.21
N TRP A 50 16.25 17.65 6.48
CA TRP A 50 14.91 17.99 6.97
C TRP A 50 13.89 16.86 6.77
N PHE A 51 14.32 15.61 7.02
CA PHE A 51 13.51 14.42 6.77
C PHE A 51 12.21 14.42 7.59
N SER A 52 12.29 14.72 8.88
CA SER A 52 11.10 14.74 9.74
C SER A 52 10.07 15.78 9.30
N GLN A 53 10.52 16.94 8.84
CA GLN A 53 9.67 18.01 8.31
C GLN A 53 9.01 17.58 6.98
N ALA A 54 9.75 16.89 6.11
CA ALA A 54 9.20 16.34 4.87
C ALA A 54 8.09 15.32 5.15
N ILE A 55 8.30 14.41 6.10
CA ILE A 55 7.27 13.44 6.52
C ILE A 55 6.07 14.15 7.17
N ALA A 56 6.31 15.07 8.11
CA ALA A 56 5.21 15.81 8.74
C ALA A 56 4.36 16.55 7.70
N LYS A 57 5.03 17.18 6.72
CA LYS A 57 4.34 17.86 5.61
C LYS A 57 3.52 16.91 4.74
N SER A 58 3.99 15.68 4.52
CA SER A 58 3.22 14.68 3.79
C SER A 58 1.99 14.22 4.57
N VAL A 59 2.09 14.07 5.89
CA VAL A 59 0.95 13.77 6.77
C VAL A 59 -0.08 14.89 6.74
N GLU A 60 0.34 16.16 6.82
CA GLU A 60 -0.53 17.33 6.67
C GLU A 60 -1.29 17.32 5.34
N ASN A 61 -0.67 16.85 4.27
CA ASN A 61 -1.27 16.72 2.95
C ASN A 61 -2.14 15.45 2.79
N GLY A 62 -2.34 14.68 3.86
CA GLY A 62 -3.26 13.54 3.90
C GLY A 62 -2.64 12.19 3.52
N HIS A 63 -1.31 12.10 3.36
CA HIS A 63 -0.67 10.81 3.10
C HIS A 63 -0.68 9.94 4.36
N ARG A 64 -1.05 8.67 4.19
CA ARG A 64 -1.17 7.68 5.28
C ARG A 64 -0.33 6.43 5.06
N THR A 65 0.08 6.16 3.80
CA THR A 65 0.89 5.01 3.42
C THR A 65 2.29 5.47 3.05
N PHE A 66 3.30 4.85 3.66
CA PHE A 66 4.70 5.15 3.46
C PHE A 66 5.43 3.88 3.06
N LEU A 67 5.97 3.87 1.85
CA LEU A 67 6.73 2.77 1.29
C LEU A 67 8.21 3.12 1.26
N GLU A 68 9.05 2.36 1.96
CA GLU A 68 10.50 2.51 1.89
C GLU A 68 11.09 1.62 0.80
N LEU A 69 11.71 2.27 -0.21
CA LEU A 69 12.44 1.60 -1.27
C LEU A 69 13.93 1.54 -0.90
N SER A 70 14.32 0.50 -0.20
CA SER A 70 15.69 0.31 0.27
C SER A 70 16.06 -1.16 0.39
N PRO A 71 17.36 -1.52 0.35
CA PRO A 71 17.81 -2.90 0.56
C PRO A 71 17.57 -3.43 1.97
N ASN A 72 17.26 -2.55 2.91
CA ASN A 72 16.94 -2.88 4.30
C ASN A 72 16.28 -1.66 4.94
N PRO A 73 15.19 -1.81 5.71
CA PRO A 73 14.50 -0.68 6.30
C PRO A 73 15.42 0.09 7.24
N ALA A 74 15.59 1.36 6.96
CA ALA A 74 16.47 2.26 7.69
C ALA A 74 15.72 3.46 8.26
N VAL A 75 14.70 3.96 7.55
CA VAL A 75 14.01 5.20 7.91
C VAL A 75 12.58 5.02 8.43
N LEU A 76 11.99 3.83 8.27
CA LEU A 76 10.61 3.56 8.72
C LEU A 76 10.37 3.84 10.21
N ILE A 77 11.36 3.58 11.06
CA ILE A 77 11.27 3.91 12.50
C ILE A 77 11.13 5.42 12.70
N SER A 78 11.87 6.21 11.93
CA SER A 78 11.77 7.68 11.99
C SER A 78 10.44 8.16 11.41
N VAL A 79 9.94 7.52 10.35
CA VAL A 79 8.60 7.79 9.80
C VAL A 79 7.54 7.52 10.86
N ALA A 80 7.60 6.35 11.53
CA ALA A 80 6.67 5.98 12.60
C ALA A 80 6.64 7.04 13.73
N ALA A 81 7.81 7.49 14.16
CA ALA A 81 7.90 8.51 15.22
C ALA A 81 7.26 9.84 14.79
N VAL A 82 7.47 10.26 13.55
CA VAL A 82 6.91 11.52 13.02
C VAL A 82 5.40 11.41 12.82
N THR A 83 4.91 10.32 12.21
CA THR A 83 3.47 10.09 11.99
C THR A 83 2.73 10.03 13.32
N PHE A 84 3.27 9.32 14.31
CA PHE A 84 2.72 9.28 15.65
C PHE A 84 2.65 10.67 16.30
N SER A 85 3.73 11.45 16.22
CA SER A 85 3.78 12.82 16.76
C SER A 85 2.83 13.78 16.05
N ALA A 86 2.53 13.51 14.78
CA ALA A 86 1.56 14.27 13.98
C ALA A 86 0.11 13.81 14.21
N GLY A 87 -0.14 12.86 15.11
CA GLY A 87 -1.48 12.33 15.42
C GLY A 87 -2.00 11.27 14.44
N LEU A 88 -1.16 10.81 13.52
CA LEU A 88 -1.48 9.72 12.60
C LEU A 88 -1.01 8.39 13.20
N HIS A 89 -1.90 7.71 13.95
CA HIS A 89 -1.58 6.47 14.67
C HIS A 89 -1.81 5.20 13.83
N ASP A 90 -2.51 5.33 12.72
CA ASP A 90 -2.87 4.28 11.77
C ASP A 90 -2.08 4.39 10.45
N ALA A 91 -0.88 4.97 10.49
CA ALA A 91 -0.02 5.05 9.32
C ALA A 91 0.46 3.66 8.89
N GLU A 92 0.32 3.38 7.59
CA GLU A 92 0.82 2.15 7.01
C GLU A 92 2.29 2.30 6.62
N LEU A 93 3.14 1.49 7.21
CA LEU A 93 4.58 1.50 7.00
C LEU A 93 5.00 0.21 6.29
N ILE A 94 5.45 0.34 5.06
CA ILE A 94 5.76 -0.80 4.18
C ILE A 94 7.23 -0.77 3.82
N GLU A 95 7.94 -1.84 4.07
CA GLU A 95 9.31 -2.09 3.60
C GLU A 95 9.29 -2.90 2.31
N THR A 96 10.26 -2.71 1.42
CA THR A 96 10.40 -3.50 0.21
C THR A 96 11.30 -4.71 0.40
N LEU A 97 12.49 -4.49 0.93
CA LEU A 97 13.50 -5.53 1.09
C LEU A 97 13.99 -5.60 2.54
N ARG A 98 14.47 -6.77 2.91
CA ARG A 98 15.08 -7.02 4.21
C ARG A 98 16.31 -7.90 4.06
N ARG A 99 17.38 -7.55 4.75
CA ARG A 99 18.63 -8.29 4.71
C ARG A 99 18.42 -9.76 5.08
N LYS A 100 18.98 -10.67 4.28
CA LYS A 100 18.91 -12.13 4.44
C LYS A 100 17.53 -12.75 4.15
N GLU A 101 16.59 -12.01 3.60
CA GLU A 101 15.31 -12.51 3.11
C GLU A 101 15.33 -12.58 1.58
N ASP A 102 14.44 -13.37 0.99
CA ASP A 102 14.27 -13.46 -0.46
C ASP A 102 13.76 -12.14 -1.02
N GLU A 103 14.46 -11.58 -1.99
CA GLU A 103 14.17 -10.27 -2.57
C GLU A 103 12.85 -10.27 -3.33
N SER A 104 12.55 -11.32 -4.09
CA SER A 104 11.31 -11.44 -4.85
C SER A 104 10.12 -11.51 -3.92
N PHE A 105 10.23 -12.29 -2.85
CA PHE A 105 9.21 -12.35 -1.80
C PHE A 105 9.00 -10.99 -1.14
N GLY A 106 10.08 -10.26 -0.82
CA GLY A 106 10.02 -8.94 -0.22
C GLY A 106 9.21 -7.94 -1.08
N VAL A 107 9.54 -7.87 -2.37
CA VAL A 107 8.84 -6.97 -3.33
C VAL A 107 7.37 -7.37 -3.49
N ILE A 108 7.08 -8.66 -3.69
CA ILE A 108 5.70 -9.15 -3.83
C ILE A 108 4.89 -8.84 -2.57
N ASN A 109 5.47 -9.07 -1.38
CA ASN A 109 4.80 -8.77 -0.12
C ASN A 109 4.48 -7.28 0.03
N ALA A 110 5.40 -6.39 -0.36
CA ALA A 110 5.17 -4.94 -0.36
C ALA A 110 4.02 -4.55 -1.31
N LEU A 111 3.99 -5.11 -2.52
CA LEU A 111 2.92 -4.88 -3.49
C LEU A 111 1.57 -5.40 -2.98
N MET A 112 1.54 -6.58 -2.35
CA MET A 112 0.32 -7.13 -1.77
C MET A 112 -0.19 -6.28 -0.59
N LYS A 113 0.70 -5.76 0.26
CA LYS A 113 0.33 -4.81 1.32
C LYS A 113 -0.30 -3.55 0.72
N LEU A 114 0.31 -2.95 -0.30
CA LEU A 114 -0.28 -1.81 -1.02
C LEU A 114 -1.67 -2.13 -1.57
N TYR A 115 -1.84 -3.29 -2.19
CA TYR A 115 -3.13 -3.73 -2.72
C TYR A 115 -4.21 -3.86 -1.63
N VAL A 116 -3.88 -4.50 -0.50
CA VAL A 116 -4.81 -4.68 0.64
C VAL A 116 -5.22 -3.32 1.23
N HIS A 117 -4.32 -2.32 1.22
CA HIS A 117 -4.61 -0.96 1.66
C HIS A 117 -5.29 -0.08 0.59
N GLY A 118 -5.75 -0.68 -0.51
CA GLY A 118 -6.58 -0.03 -1.53
C GLY A 118 -5.80 0.75 -2.58
N HIS A 119 -4.48 0.57 -2.66
CA HIS A 119 -3.70 1.16 -3.74
C HIS A 119 -3.86 0.35 -5.04
N SER A 120 -3.86 1.05 -6.17
CA SER A 120 -3.91 0.40 -7.48
C SER A 120 -2.59 -0.30 -7.77
N VAL A 121 -2.60 -1.63 -7.77
CA VAL A 121 -1.47 -2.50 -8.13
C VAL A 121 -1.91 -3.38 -9.28
N ASP A 122 -1.12 -3.39 -10.35
CA ASP A 122 -1.34 -4.31 -11.47
C ASP A 122 -0.85 -5.71 -11.09
N VAL A 123 -1.72 -6.44 -10.38
CA VAL A 123 -1.45 -7.80 -9.92
C VAL A 123 -1.30 -8.76 -11.12
N GLY A 124 -2.01 -8.50 -12.23
CA GLY A 124 -1.94 -9.33 -13.44
C GLY A 124 -0.55 -9.38 -14.05
N SER A 125 0.17 -8.26 -14.04
CA SER A 125 1.53 -8.18 -14.58
C SER A 125 2.56 -8.99 -13.77
N LEU A 126 2.26 -9.29 -12.49
CA LEU A 126 3.17 -10.05 -11.62
C LEU A 126 3.16 -11.56 -11.91
N PHE A 127 2.05 -12.09 -12.38
CA PHE A 127 1.84 -13.54 -12.51
C PHE A 127 1.83 -14.01 -13.97
N GLY A 128 1.93 -13.11 -14.93
CA GLY A 128 1.82 -13.42 -16.34
C GLY A 128 0.40 -13.86 -16.76
N VAL A 129 0.26 -14.28 -17.99
CA VAL A 129 -1.01 -14.81 -18.54
C VAL A 129 -1.05 -16.30 -18.21
N GLY A 130 -1.96 -16.69 -17.31
CA GLY A 130 -2.24 -18.10 -17.01
C GLY A 130 -3.46 -18.59 -17.76
N ASP A 131 -3.57 -19.92 -17.93
CA ASP A 131 -4.77 -20.57 -18.42
C ASP A 131 -5.84 -20.64 -17.31
N TYR A 132 -7.08 -20.82 -17.75
CA TYR A 132 -8.20 -21.04 -16.83
C TYR A 132 -8.01 -22.36 -16.07
N ALA A 133 -8.02 -22.29 -14.74
CA ALA A 133 -8.00 -23.47 -13.89
C ALA A 133 -9.41 -23.75 -13.32
N ASP A 134 -9.89 -24.99 -13.49
CA ASP A 134 -11.14 -25.42 -12.86
C ASP A 134 -10.88 -25.71 -11.37
N ILE A 135 -11.23 -24.73 -10.53
CA ILE A 135 -11.10 -24.85 -9.07
C ILE A 135 -12.38 -25.44 -8.48
N PRO A 136 -12.27 -26.30 -7.44
CA PRO A 136 -13.43 -26.84 -6.78
C PRO A 136 -14.34 -25.74 -6.24
N ARG A 137 -15.64 -25.86 -6.53
CA ARG A 137 -16.61 -24.90 -5.97
C ARG A 137 -16.80 -25.13 -4.48
N THR A 138 -17.17 -24.07 -3.76
CA THR A 138 -17.51 -24.15 -2.35
C THR A 138 -18.65 -25.16 -2.11
N ARG A 139 -18.39 -26.13 -1.25
CA ARG A 139 -19.44 -27.03 -0.77
C ARG A 139 -20.16 -26.37 0.40
N PHE A 140 -21.45 -26.12 0.20
CA PHE A 140 -22.31 -25.62 1.27
C PHE A 140 -22.83 -26.78 2.10
N ASP A 141 -22.62 -26.77 3.42
CA ASP A 141 -23.32 -27.64 4.36
C ASP A 141 -24.73 -27.08 4.58
N ARG A 142 -25.68 -27.58 3.77
CA ARG A 142 -27.05 -27.06 3.78
C ARG A 142 -27.80 -27.69 4.94
N LYS A 143 -28.20 -26.89 5.92
CA LYS A 143 -29.10 -27.25 7.00
C LYS A 143 -30.44 -26.55 6.83
N PRO A 144 -31.58 -27.21 7.03
CA PRO A 144 -32.89 -26.56 6.99
C PRO A 144 -33.05 -25.68 8.23
N PHE A 145 -33.26 -24.39 8.02
CA PHE A 145 -33.52 -23.40 9.11
C PHE A 145 -34.99 -22.91 9.09
N TRP A 146 -35.90 -23.73 8.55
CA TRP A 146 -37.31 -23.38 8.55
C TRP A 146 -37.85 -23.41 9.96
N LEU A 147 -38.48 -22.31 10.39
CA LEU A 147 -39.26 -22.27 11.63
C LEU A 147 -40.56 -23.04 11.41
N SER A 148 -40.73 -24.15 12.15
CA SER A 148 -42.01 -24.83 12.24
C SER A 148 -42.92 -23.96 13.11
N ALA A 149 -43.92 -23.30 12.52
CA ALA A 149 -44.98 -22.69 13.31
C ALA A 149 -45.78 -23.80 13.97
N GLN A 150 -45.64 -23.97 15.28
CA GLN A 150 -46.62 -24.75 16.04
C GLN A 150 -47.91 -23.93 16.12
N ILE A 151 -48.85 -24.24 15.27
CA ILE A 151 -50.22 -23.75 15.41
C ILE A 151 -50.79 -24.46 16.62
N SER A 152 -50.74 -23.82 17.77
CA SER A 152 -51.47 -24.24 18.96
C SER A 152 -52.96 -23.90 18.76
N GLY A 153 -53.72 -24.82 18.26
CA GLY A 153 -55.14 -24.62 18.06
C GLY A 153 -55.76 -25.79 17.31
N GLY A 154 -56.54 -26.63 17.98
CA GLY A 154 -57.11 -27.90 17.57
C GLY A 154 -57.70 -27.91 16.17
N GLY A 155 -57.41 -28.95 15.43
CA GLY A 155 -57.99 -29.28 14.14
C GLY A 155 -57.12 -30.28 13.38
N SER A 156 -57.54 -31.51 13.27
CA SER A 156 -56.96 -32.57 12.44
C SER A 156 -56.71 -32.05 11.02
N ALA A 157 -55.48 -31.81 10.66
CA ALA A 157 -55.14 -31.49 9.28
C ALA A 157 -54.27 -32.59 8.68
N GLY A 158 -54.74 -33.09 7.55
CA GLY A 158 -54.21 -34.21 6.81
C GLY A 158 -52.74 -34.07 6.40
N ARG A 159 -52.09 -35.20 6.42
CA ARG A 159 -50.71 -35.45 6.00
C ARG A 159 -50.60 -35.24 4.49
N ILE A 160 -49.81 -34.29 4.06
CA ILE A 160 -49.43 -34.16 2.65
C ILE A 160 -48.22 -35.08 2.40
N PRO A 161 -48.29 -36.03 1.45
CA PRO A 161 -47.17 -36.91 1.14
C PRO A 161 -46.08 -36.11 0.41
N GLY A 162 -44.82 -36.29 0.83
CA GLY A 162 -43.67 -35.66 0.23
C GLY A 162 -43.45 -36.14 -1.22
N SER A 163 -43.26 -35.17 -2.11
CA SER A 163 -42.72 -35.40 -3.45
C SER A 163 -41.19 -35.49 -3.36
N HIS A 164 -40.68 -36.68 -3.67
CA HIS A 164 -39.30 -36.90 -4.03
C HIS A 164 -39.05 -36.22 -5.38
N VAL A 165 -38.08 -35.33 -5.44
CA VAL A 165 -37.45 -34.91 -6.70
C VAL A 165 -36.01 -35.39 -6.64
N ALA A 166 -35.63 -36.12 -7.68
CA ALA A 166 -34.35 -36.72 -7.94
C ALA A 166 -33.22 -35.68 -8.16
#